data_1c0774b487e571f03cea10668efadb63
#
_entry.id   1c0774b487e571f03cea10668efadb63
#
_cell.length_a   1.000
_cell.length_b   1.000
_cell.length_c   1.000
_cell.angle_alpha   90.00
_cell.angle_beta   90.00
_cell.angle_gamma   90.00
#
_symmetry.space_group_name_H-M   'P 1'
#
loop_
_entity.id
_entity.type
_entity.pdbx_description
1 polymer ?
#
loop_
_entity_poly.entity_id
_entity_poly.type
_entity_poly.pdbx_seq_one_letter_code
_entity_poly.pdbx_strand_id
1 'polypeptide(L)'
;YAPTSRGMQSPYIVAVQKKEVLARLAKMNAKIMGVTSNPYYDAPTYVLVFAPSLANNPVQDGSCVLENMMLAAHALGLGSCWIHREREMFATEEGKQLMEEWGLPEGLMGIGALSLGYPDGESAPAKPRKPEYFRVIK
;
A
#
# COMPACT_ATOMS: atom_id res chain seq x y z
N TYR A 1 11.11 -2.77 -10.84
CA TYR A 1 12.43 -2.28 -10.36
C TYR A 1 12.29 -0.89 -9.71
N ALA A 2 11.50 -0.80 -8.62
CA ALA A 2 11.45 0.43 -7.84
C ALA A 2 12.84 0.74 -7.25
N PRO A 3 13.27 2.02 -7.19
CA PRO A 3 14.50 2.39 -6.51
C PRO A 3 14.39 2.10 -5.01
N THR A 4 15.46 1.62 -4.41
CA THR A 4 15.58 1.40 -2.98
C THR A 4 16.92 1.90 -2.47
N SER A 5 16.99 2.23 -1.19
CA SER A 5 18.22 2.69 -0.55
C SER A 5 19.37 1.70 -0.79
N ARG A 6 20.47 2.19 -1.40
CA ARG A 6 21.64 1.39 -1.78
C ARG A 6 21.34 0.17 -2.67
N GLY A 7 20.18 0.15 -3.35
CA GLY A 7 19.76 -0.99 -4.16
C GLY A 7 19.44 -2.26 -3.36
N MET A 8 19.15 -2.13 -2.07
CA MET A 8 19.00 -3.27 -1.15
C MET A 8 17.73 -4.09 -1.38
N GLN A 9 16.74 -3.58 -2.12
CA GLN A 9 15.47 -4.25 -2.41
C GLN A 9 14.79 -4.78 -1.12
N SER A 10 14.87 -3.98 -0.06
CA SER A 10 14.43 -4.37 1.29
C SER A 10 12.92 -4.54 1.48
N PRO A 11 12.00 -3.90 0.70
CA PRO A 11 10.57 -4.08 0.89
C PRO A 11 10.08 -5.50 0.55
N TYR A 12 9.06 -5.94 1.29
CA TYR A 12 8.31 -7.18 1.09
C TYR A 12 6.92 -6.85 0.55
N ILE A 13 6.43 -7.66 -0.39
CA ILE A 13 5.14 -7.47 -1.04
C ILE A 13 4.27 -8.69 -0.77
N VAL A 14 3.05 -8.47 -0.28
CA VAL A 14 2.07 -9.53 -0.03
C VAL A 14 0.79 -9.22 -0.80
N ALA A 15 0.44 -10.05 -1.78
CA ALA A 15 -0.83 -9.95 -2.49
C ALA A 15 -1.87 -10.85 -1.81
N VAL A 16 -3.03 -10.27 -1.50
CA VAL A 16 -4.14 -10.95 -0.82
C VAL A 16 -5.36 -10.95 -1.73
N GLN A 17 -5.92 -12.14 -1.97
CA GLN A 17 -7.16 -12.35 -2.74
C GLN A 17 -8.16 -13.24 -1.99
N LYS A 18 -7.76 -13.85 -0.89
CA LYS A 18 -8.63 -14.68 -0.07
C LYS A 18 -9.68 -13.82 0.62
N LYS A 19 -10.96 -14.02 0.30
CA LYS A 19 -12.08 -13.17 0.74
C LYS A 19 -12.14 -12.95 2.25
N GLU A 20 -11.89 -13.99 3.04
CA GLU A 20 -11.90 -13.91 4.51
C GLU A 20 -10.79 -13.00 5.02
N VAL A 21 -9.61 -13.04 4.38
CA VAL A 21 -8.46 -12.19 4.75
C VAL A 21 -8.69 -10.75 4.30
N LEU A 22 -9.24 -10.52 3.09
CA LEU A 22 -9.65 -9.18 2.63
C LEU A 22 -10.62 -8.53 3.62
N ALA A 23 -11.67 -9.28 4.04
CA ALA A 23 -12.64 -8.79 5.01
C ALA A 23 -12.01 -8.48 6.38
N ARG A 24 -11.08 -9.32 6.84
CA ARG A 24 -10.33 -9.10 8.09
C ARG A 24 -9.50 -7.83 8.03
N LEU A 25 -8.72 -7.63 6.96
CA LEU A 25 -7.91 -6.43 6.74
C LEU A 25 -8.78 -5.16 6.66
N ALA A 26 -9.88 -5.21 5.92
CA ALA A 26 -10.82 -4.10 5.82
C ALA A 26 -11.39 -3.70 7.19
N LYS A 27 -11.76 -4.67 8.02
CA LYS A 27 -12.25 -4.44 9.38
C LYS A 27 -11.18 -3.83 10.30
N MET A 28 -9.94 -4.32 10.22
CA MET A 28 -8.81 -3.77 10.98
C MET A 28 -8.56 -2.32 10.62
N ASN A 29 -8.52 -2.00 9.33
CA ASN A 29 -8.29 -0.64 8.83
C ASN A 29 -9.46 0.30 9.21
N ALA A 30 -10.70 -0.13 9.01
CA ALA A 30 -11.90 0.63 9.37
C ALA A 30 -11.95 0.95 10.87
N LYS A 31 -11.55 0.00 11.73
CA LYS A 31 -11.46 0.20 13.19
C LYS A 31 -10.47 1.31 13.55
N ILE A 32 -9.31 1.35 12.92
CA ILE A 32 -8.29 2.39 13.15
C ILE A 32 -8.78 3.73 12.61
N MET A 33 -9.43 3.74 11.46
CA MET A 33 -10.01 4.93 10.84
C MET A 33 -11.23 5.48 11.61
N GLY A 34 -11.89 4.66 12.42
CA GLY A 34 -13.12 5.04 13.12
C GLY A 34 -14.34 5.10 12.21
N VAL A 35 -14.40 4.26 11.17
CA VAL A 35 -15.50 4.20 10.20
C VAL A 35 -16.09 2.80 10.10
N THR A 36 -17.28 2.69 9.49
CA THR A 36 -17.96 1.43 9.21
C THR A 36 -17.83 0.97 7.74
N SER A 37 -17.44 1.88 6.85
CA SER A 37 -17.19 1.57 5.44
C SER A 37 -15.88 0.79 5.26
N ASN A 38 -15.75 0.10 4.10
CA ASN A 38 -14.51 -0.57 3.74
C ASN A 38 -13.48 0.42 3.17
N PRO A 39 -12.36 0.70 3.88
CA PRO A 39 -11.34 1.65 3.40
C PRO A 39 -10.57 1.18 2.16
N TYR A 40 -10.71 -0.10 1.76
CA TYR A 40 -10.09 -0.65 0.55
C TYR A 40 -11.05 -0.67 -0.66
N TYR A 41 -12.22 -0.01 -0.54
CA TYR A 41 -13.19 0.18 -1.64
C TYR A 41 -13.68 -1.13 -2.27
N ASP A 42 -13.80 -2.20 -1.48
CA ASP A 42 -14.24 -3.53 -1.91
C ASP A 42 -13.45 -4.12 -3.09
N ALA A 43 -12.21 -3.69 -3.27
CA ALA A 43 -11.35 -4.20 -4.33
C ALA A 43 -11.09 -5.72 -4.16
N PRO A 44 -11.01 -6.48 -5.27
CA PRO A 44 -10.82 -7.93 -5.22
C PRO A 44 -9.40 -8.35 -4.81
N THR A 45 -8.44 -7.43 -4.82
CA THR A 45 -7.05 -7.69 -4.46
C THR A 45 -6.50 -6.53 -3.64
N TYR A 46 -5.85 -6.85 -2.52
CA TYR A 46 -5.03 -5.90 -1.77
C TYR A 46 -3.57 -6.31 -1.90
N VAL A 47 -2.71 -5.37 -2.26
CA VAL A 47 -1.26 -5.59 -2.33
C VAL A 47 -0.60 -4.76 -1.24
N LEU A 48 -0.18 -5.44 -0.17
CA LEU A 48 0.43 -4.81 1.00
C LEU A 48 1.95 -4.72 0.82
N VAL A 49 2.53 -3.64 1.28
CA VAL A 49 3.98 -3.43 1.29
C VAL A 49 4.47 -3.25 2.71
N PHE A 50 5.51 -4.02 3.03
CA PHE A 50 6.22 -3.98 4.30
C PHE A 50 7.68 -3.64 4.05
N ALA A 51 8.36 -3.14 5.07
CA ALA A 51 9.81 -2.96 5.04
C ALA A 51 10.40 -3.20 6.43
N PRO A 52 11.69 -3.62 6.54
CA PRO A 52 12.35 -3.76 7.83
C PRO A 52 12.39 -2.40 8.55
N SER A 53 11.87 -2.34 9.77
CA SER A 53 11.75 -1.10 10.55
C SER A 53 13.11 -0.43 10.83
N LEU A 54 14.17 -1.21 10.83
CA LEU A 54 15.56 -0.75 11.06
C LEU A 54 16.32 -0.47 9.76
N ALA A 55 15.70 -0.58 8.58
CA ALA A 55 16.32 -0.17 7.32
C ALA A 55 16.58 1.34 7.30
N ASN A 56 17.49 1.81 6.46
CA ASN A 56 17.83 3.24 6.39
C ASN A 56 16.66 4.13 5.98
N ASN A 57 15.86 3.68 5.01
CA ASN A 57 14.75 4.44 4.44
C ASN A 57 13.52 3.55 4.19
N PRO A 58 12.94 2.89 5.20
CA PRO A 58 11.90 1.89 5.00
C PRO A 58 10.64 2.48 4.37
N VAL A 59 10.23 3.67 4.81
CA VAL A 59 9.02 4.34 4.29
C VAL A 59 9.23 4.79 2.85
N GLN A 60 10.36 5.41 2.55
CA GLN A 60 10.67 5.90 1.20
C GLN A 60 10.79 4.74 0.21
N ASP A 61 11.52 3.69 0.57
CA ASP A 61 11.70 2.51 -0.27
C ASP A 61 10.35 1.82 -0.56
N GLY A 62 9.54 1.60 0.48
CA GLY A 62 8.20 1.03 0.32
C GLY A 62 7.24 1.93 -0.47
N SER A 63 7.34 3.26 -0.31
CA SER A 63 6.54 4.21 -1.08
C SER A 63 6.90 4.19 -2.57
N CYS A 64 8.18 4.09 -2.92
CA CYS A 64 8.61 3.92 -4.31
C CYS A 64 8.08 2.61 -4.91
N VAL A 65 8.02 1.53 -4.14
CA VAL A 65 7.45 0.26 -4.59
C VAL A 65 5.95 0.42 -4.87
N LEU A 66 5.20 1.06 -3.97
CA LEU A 66 3.76 1.33 -4.15
C LEU A 66 3.51 2.18 -5.40
N GLU A 67 4.25 3.27 -5.60
CA GLU A 67 4.11 4.14 -6.77
C GLU A 67 4.41 3.37 -8.08
N ASN A 68 5.50 2.59 -8.11
CA ASN A 68 5.81 1.75 -9.28
C ASN A 68 4.70 0.75 -9.60
N MET A 69 4.08 0.16 -8.59
CA MET A 69 2.93 -0.74 -8.79
C MET A 69 1.70 -0.01 -9.31
N MET A 70 1.44 1.23 -8.85
CA MET A 70 0.33 2.05 -9.36
C MET A 70 0.54 2.40 -10.83
N LEU A 71 1.76 2.78 -11.23
CA LEU A 71 2.10 3.03 -12.63
C LEU A 71 1.96 1.78 -13.50
N ALA A 72 2.40 0.63 -13.00
CA ALA A 72 2.24 -0.65 -13.69
C ALA A 72 0.76 -1.04 -13.83
N ALA A 73 -0.05 -0.87 -12.78
CA ALA A 73 -1.49 -1.10 -12.80
C ALA A 73 -2.17 -0.24 -13.89
N HIS A 74 -1.86 1.05 -13.93
CA HIS A 74 -2.37 1.96 -14.95
C HIS A 74 -1.97 1.52 -16.37
N ALA A 75 -0.72 1.13 -16.59
CA ALA A 75 -0.23 0.65 -17.88
C ALA A 75 -0.94 -0.64 -18.35
N LEU A 76 -1.45 -1.44 -17.41
CA LEU A 76 -2.22 -2.67 -17.66
C LEU A 76 -3.73 -2.44 -17.74
N GLY A 77 -4.20 -1.20 -17.65
CA GLY A 77 -5.63 -0.88 -17.64
C GLY A 77 -6.36 -1.23 -16.34
N LEU A 78 -5.61 -1.41 -15.24
CA LEU A 78 -6.17 -1.66 -13.92
C LEU A 78 -6.35 -0.38 -13.13
N GLY A 79 -7.38 -0.33 -12.29
CA GLY A 79 -7.57 0.69 -11.27
C GLY A 79 -6.77 0.34 -10.02
N SER A 80 -6.16 1.35 -9.41
CA SER A 80 -5.45 1.20 -8.14
C SER A 80 -5.63 2.43 -7.25
N CYS A 81 -5.63 2.20 -5.95
CA CYS A 81 -5.70 3.27 -4.96
C CYS A 81 -4.76 2.96 -3.80
N TRP A 82 -3.94 3.94 -3.40
CA TRP A 82 -3.10 3.83 -2.21
C TRP A 82 -3.97 3.84 -0.95
N ILE A 83 -3.85 2.81 -0.14
CA ILE A 83 -4.49 2.69 1.16
C ILE A 83 -3.44 2.91 2.24
N HIS A 84 -3.82 3.64 3.26
CA HIS A 84 -2.98 4.00 4.40
C HIS A 84 -3.39 3.21 5.66
N ARG A 85 -2.62 3.34 6.74
CA ARG A 85 -2.80 2.74 8.08
C ARG A 85 -2.26 1.32 8.26
N GLU A 86 -1.56 0.79 7.29
CA GLU A 86 -0.88 -0.51 7.42
C GLU A 86 0.14 -0.51 8.56
N ARG A 87 0.77 0.64 8.82
CA ARG A 87 1.70 0.80 9.95
C ARG A 87 1.01 0.53 11.28
N GLU A 88 -0.12 1.15 11.51
CA GLU A 88 -0.91 1.01 12.73
C GLU A 88 -1.55 -0.38 12.81
N MET A 89 -2.07 -0.89 11.70
CA MET A 89 -2.69 -2.23 11.63
C MET A 89 -1.71 -3.32 12.04
N PHE A 90 -0.54 -3.33 11.44
CA PHE A 90 0.49 -4.37 11.67
C PHE A 90 1.35 -4.14 12.91
N ALA A 91 1.15 -3.05 13.63
CA ALA A 91 1.65 -2.85 14.99
C ALA A 91 0.75 -3.50 16.07
N THR A 92 -0.52 -3.84 15.73
CA THR A 92 -1.43 -4.57 16.65
C THR A 92 -1.04 -6.04 16.78
N GLU A 93 -1.48 -6.70 17.85
CA GLU A 93 -1.27 -8.15 18.02
C GLU A 93 -1.91 -8.94 16.88
N GLU A 94 -3.11 -8.54 16.42
CA GLU A 94 -3.78 -9.17 15.29
C GLU A 94 -2.96 -9.03 13.99
N GLY A 95 -2.37 -7.86 13.75
CA GLY A 95 -1.51 -7.61 12.58
C GLY A 95 -0.21 -8.43 12.63
N LYS A 96 0.41 -8.54 13.81
CA LYS A 96 1.62 -9.36 14.01
C LYS A 96 1.32 -10.84 13.75
N GLN A 97 0.20 -11.35 14.26
CA GLN A 97 -0.24 -12.73 14.00
C GLN A 97 -0.41 -13.00 12.49
N LEU A 98 -1.01 -12.05 11.75
CA LEU A 98 -1.13 -12.18 10.29
C LEU A 98 0.24 -12.25 9.59
N MET A 99 1.19 -11.40 10.00
CA MET A 99 2.55 -11.45 9.43
C MET A 99 3.23 -12.79 9.72
N GLU A 100 3.06 -13.33 10.91
CA GLU A 100 3.58 -14.65 11.29
C GLU A 100 2.90 -15.78 10.49
N GLU A 101 1.55 -15.77 10.38
CA GLU A 101 0.77 -16.70 9.55
C GLU A 101 1.22 -16.70 8.08
N TRP A 102 1.68 -15.56 7.58
CA TRP A 102 2.21 -15.40 6.20
C TRP A 102 3.70 -15.74 6.08
N GLY A 103 4.36 -16.12 7.16
CA GLY A 103 5.78 -16.44 7.18
C GLY A 103 6.69 -15.25 6.89
N LEU A 104 6.25 -14.03 7.19
CA LEU A 104 7.06 -12.83 7.00
C LEU A 104 8.14 -12.76 8.11
N PRO A 105 9.33 -12.21 7.78
CA PRO A 105 10.38 -11.99 8.78
C PRO A 105 9.92 -11.09 9.93
N GLU A 106 10.49 -11.29 11.10
CA GLU A 106 10.31 -10.36 12.22
C GLU A 106 10.89 -8.98 11.93
N GLY A 107 10.38 -7.96 12.64
CA GLY A 107 10.89 -6.60 12.55
C GLY A 107 10.42 -5.80 11.34
N LEU A 108 9.46 -6.33 10.58
CA LEU A 108 8.80 -5.58 9.51
C LEU A 108 7.78 -4.58 10.06
N MET A 109 7.63 -3.47 9.36
CA MET A 109 6.55 -2.51 9.54
C MET A 109 5.73 -2.40 8.26
N GLY A 110 4.42 -2.19 8.38
CA GLY A 110 3.56 -1.86 7.25
C GLY A 110 3.89 -0.48 6.70
N ILE A 111 3.94 -0.36 5.37
CA ILE A 111 4.19 0.92 4.69
C ILE A 111 2.90 1.47 4.11
N GLY A 112 2.14 0.65 3.43
CA GLY A 112 0.88 0.95 2.80
C GLY A 112 0.39 -0.23 1.99
N ALA A 113 -0.78 -0.07 1.37
CA ALA A 113 -1.31 -1.07 0.46
C ALA A 113 -1.85 -0.43 -0.82
N LEU A 114 -2.09 -1.25 -1.83
CA LEU A 114 -2.91 -0.90 -2.98
C LEU A 114 -4.20 -1.72 -2.94
N SER A 115 -5.33 -1.05 -3.06
CA SER A 115 -6.55 -1.65 -3.61
C SER A 115 -6.36 -1.79 -5.10
N LEU A 116 -6.57 -2.98 -5.65
CA LEU A 116 -6.32 -3.28 -7.06
C LEU A 116 -7.50 -4.05 -7.66
N GLY A 117 -7.96 -3.61 -8.84
CA GLY A 117 -9.05 -4.23 -9.57
C GLY A 117 -9.26 -3.60 -10.93
N TYR A 118 -10.29 -4.03 -11.65
CA TYR A 118 -10.71 -3.35 -12.87
C TYR A 118 -11.45 -2.06 -12.51
N PRO A 119 -11.23 -0.94 -13.24
CA PRO A 119 -11.95 0.29 -12.99
C PRO A 119 -13.45 0.11 -13.27
N ASP A 120 -14.29 0.67 -12.41
CA ASP A 120 -15.74 0.73 -12.59
C ASP A 120 -16.11 2.10 -13.13
N GLY A 121 -16.14 2.21 -14.45
CA GLY A 121 -16.43 3.45 -15.18
C GLY A 121 -15.20 4.33 -15.45
N GLU A 122 -15.44 5.56 -15.84
CA GLU A 122 -14.39 6.53 -16.15
C GLU A 122 -13.84 7.21 -14.91
N SER A 123 -12.53 7.34 -14.84
CA SER A 123 -11.88 8.12 -13.79
C SER A 123 -12.18 9.60 -13.94
N ALA A 124 -12.38 10.29 -12.82
CA ALA A 124 -12.49 11.73 -12.81
C ALA A 124 -11.22 12.38 -13.44
N PRO A 125 -11.38 13.49 -14.18
CA PRO A 125 -10.22 14.17 -14.77
C PRO A 125 -9.25 14.63 -13.68
N ALA A 126 -7.96 14.56 -13.99
CA ALA A 126 -6.91 15.00 -13.07
C ALA A 126 -7.07 16.49 -12.75
N LYS A 127 -6.95 16.84 -11.47
CA LYS A 127 -6.97 18.24 -11.04
C LYS A 127 -5.74 18.97 -11.61
N PRO A 128 -5.88 20.26 -12.02
CA PRO A 128 -4.75 21.04 -12.47
C PRO A 128 -3.69 21.16 -11.37
N ARG A 129 -2.44 21.22 -11.79
CA ARG A 129 -1.33 21.46 -10.86
C ARG A 129 -1.40 22.89 -10.31
N LYS A 130 -0.91 23.08 -9.09
CA LYS A 130 -0.79 24.42 -8.50
C LYS A 130 0.11 25.30 -9.37
N PRO A 131 -0.13 26.61 -9.52
CA PRO A 131 0.68 27.51 -10.34
C PRO A 131 2.18 27.47 -9.99
N GLU A 132 2.52 27.32 -8.69
CA GLU A 132 3.91 27.26 -8.20
C GLU A 132 4.37 25.85 -7.84
N TYR A 133 3.90 24.84 -8.58
CA TYR A 133 4.18 23.43 -8.27
C TYR A 133 5.69 23.08 -8.38
N PHE A 134 6.40 23.76 -9.26
CA PHE A 134 7.85 23.61 -9.40
C PHE A 134 8.52 24.96 -9.65
N ARG A 135 9.81 25.02 -9.41
CA ARG A 135 10.62 26.22 -9.61
C ARG A 135 11.96 25.84 -10.24
N VAL A 136 12.41 26.62 -11.20
CA VAL A 136 13.74 26.46 -11.82
C VAL A 136 14.63 27.59 -11.30
N ILE A 137 15.75 27.24 -10.70
CA ILE A 137 16.81 28.18 -10.32
C ILE A 137 17.90 28.08 -11.39
N LYS A 138 18.22 29.22 -12.02
CA LYS A 138 19.26 29.32 -13.06
C LYS A 138 20.49 30.00 -12.51
#